data_57206410cf03a9977f6859854b0f8f1d
#
_entry.id   57206410cf03a9977f6859854b0f8f1d
#
_cell.length_a   1.000
_cell.length_b   1.000
_cell.length_c   1.000
_cell.angle_alpha   90.00
_cell.angle_beta   90.00
_cell.angle_gamma   90.00
#
_symmetry.space_group_name_H-M   'P 1'
#
loop_
_entity.id
_entity.type
_entity.pdbx_description
1 polymer ?
#
loop_
_entity_poly.entity_id
_entity_poly.type
_entity_poly.pdbx_seq_one_letter_code
_entity_poly.pdbx_strand_id
1 'polypeptide(L)'
;MKINLNMIRHNEVFKIGYIAKHRGLRGEVEMSFTDDCFDRGTAPYLVLDMDGILVPFFWEEYRFKNDDTVIIKFEDIDNEAHARQLVGHAVYY
;
A
#
# COMPACT_ATOMS: atom_id res chain seq x y z
N MET A 1 17.75 19.78 6.22
CA MET A 1 16.69 19.95 5.24
C MET A 1 15.49 19.09 5.63
N LYS A 2 14.33 19.62 5.44
CA LYS A 2 13.12 18.90 5.79
C LYS A 2 12.64 18.09 4.59
N ILE A 3 12.50 16.79 4.79
CA ILE A 3 11.93 15.93 3.75
C ILE A 3 10.43 15.96 3.92
N ASN A 4 9.73 16.31 2.86
CA ASN A 4 8.28 16.34 2.88
C ASN A 4 7.73 15.14 2.13
N LEU A 5 7.42 14.08 2.87
CA LEU A 5 6.88 12.84 2.32
C LEU A 5 5.48 13.01 1.73
N ASN A 6 4.80 14.12 2.04
CA ASN A 6 3.48 14.42 1.49
C ASN A 6 3.56 15.01 0.09
N MET A 7 4.79 15.17 -0.42
CA MET A 7 5.02 15.77 -1.73
C MET A 7 5.44 14.74 -2.78
N ILE A 8 5.04 13.49 -2.61
CA ILE A 8 5.27 12.48 -3.63
C ILE A 8 4.48 12.85 -4.87
N ARG A 9 5.16 12.89 -6.00
CA ARG A 9 4.55 13.28 -7.27
C ARG A 9 4.22 12.05 -8.11
N HIS A 10 3.15 12.12 -8.88
CA HIS A 10 2.74 11.03 -9.76
C HIS A 10 3.83 10.61 -10.75
N ASN A 11 4.72 11.52 -11.15
CA ASN A 11 5.80 11.18 -12.08
C ASN A 11 7.01 10.51 -11.41
N GLU A 12 6.97 10.33 -10.09
CA GLU A 12 8.05 9.67 -9.34
C GLU A 12 7.73 8.21 -9.03
N VAL A 13 6.49 7.79 -9.24
CA VAL A 13 6.00 6.46 -8.92
C VAL A 13 5.13 5.92 -10.04
N PHE A 14 5.00 4.60 -10.10
CA PHE A 14 4.17 3.93 -11.08
C PHE A 14 3.02 3.21 -10.38
N LYS A 15 1.84 3.24 -10.99
CA LYS A 15 0.71 2.48 -10.48
C LYS A 15 1.01 0.99 -10.64
N ILE A 16 0.92 0.24 -9.55
CA ILE A 16 1.19 -1.19 -9.55
C ILE A 16 -0.02 -2.04 -9.15
N GLY A 17 -1.08 -1.43 -8.63
CA GLY A 17 -2.24 -2.19 -8.22
C GLY A 17 -3.26 -1.36 -7.45
N TYR A 18 -4.03 -2.04 -6.64
CA TYR A 18 -5.03 -1.41 -5.79
C TYR A 18 -5.32 -2.31 -4.58
N ILE A 19 -5.83 -1.71 -3.52
CA ILE A 19 -6.26 -2.46 -2.35
C ILE A 19 -7.61 -3.09 -2.66
N ALA A 20 -7.64 -4.42 -2.76
CA ALA A 20 -8.83 -5.15 -3.20
C ALA A 20 -9.82 -5.37 -2.07
N LYS A 21 -9.32 -5.68 -0.86
CA LYS A 21 -10.20 -5.92 0.29
C LYS A 21 -9.40 -5.87 1.59
N HIS A 22 -10.12 -5.71 2.71
CA HIS A 22 -9.54 -5.88 4.04
C HIS A 22 -9.56 -7.37 4.40
N ARG A 23 -8.74 -7.76 5.38
CA ARG A 23 -8.60 -9.16 5.77
C ARG A 23 -8.43 -9.29 7.28
N GLY A 24 -9.42 -9.89 7.93
CA GLY A 24 -9.37 -10.20 9.36
C GLY A 24 -9.43 -8.96 10.25
N LEU A 25 -9.19 -9.18 11.53
CA LEU A 25 -9.40 -8.17 12.56
C LEU A 25 -8.14 -7.35 12.89
N ARG A 26 -6.97 -7.80 12.42
CA ARG A 26 -5.69 -7.17 12.74
C ARG A 26 -5.36 -5.97 11.86
N GLY A 27 -6.18 -5.69 10.85
CA GLY A 27 -5.93 -4.59 9.94
C GLY A 27 -5.16 -4.96 8.68
N GLU A 28 -5.02 -6.24 8.37
CA GLU A 28 -4.40 -6.66 7.11
C GLU A 28 -5.29 -6.29 5.93
N VAL A 29 -4.65 -6.06 4.78
CA VAL A 29 -5.33 -5.82 3.51
C VAL A 29 -4.77 -6.76 2.45
N GLU A 30 -5.55 -6.99 1.41
CA GLU A 30 -5.09 -7.70 0.21
C GLU A 30 -4.95 -6.70 -0.91
N MET A 31 -3.77 -6.63 -1.51
CA MET A 31 -3.50 -5.81 -2.67
C MET A 31 -3.45 -6.70 -3.90
N SER A 32 -4.23 -6.35 -4.90
CA SER A 32 -4.09 -6.92 -6.24
C SER A 32 -3.04 -6.10 -6.98
N PHE A 33 -2.07 -6.75 -7.60
CA PHE A 33 -0.97 -6.04 -8.25
C PHE A 33 -0.65 -6.63 -9.62
N THR A 34 -0.12 -5.79 -10.50
CA THR A 34 0.37 -6.20 -11.81
C THR A 34 1.88 -6.20 -11.89
N ASP A 35 2.55 -5.57 -10.92
CA ASP A 35 4.01 -5.47 -10.85
C ASP A 35 4.44 -5.65 -9.41
N ASP A 36 5.36 -6.57 -9.18
CA ASP A 36 5.89 -6.86 -7.85
C ASP A 36 7.19 -6.11 -7.52
N CYS A 37 7.43 -4.98 -8.18
CA CYS A 37 8.66 -4.22 -8.03
C CYS A 37 8.95 -3.83 -6.57
N PHE A 38 7.92 -3.69 -5.75
CA PHE A 38 8.09 -3.39 -4.33
C PHE A 38 8.85 -4.48 -3.58
N ASP A 39 8.79 -5.73 -4.06
CA ASP A 39 9.47 -6.86 -3.44
C ASP A 39 10.98 -6.85 -3.72
N ARG A 40 11.39 -6.11 -4.75
CA ARG A 40 12.80 -5.99 -5.14
C ARG A 40 13.39 -4.62 -4.85
N GLY A 41 12.55 -3.67 -4.48
CA GLY A 41 12.96 -2.32 -4.21
C GLY A 41 13.50 -2.12 -2.81
N THR A 42 13.94 -0.92 -2.52
CA THR A 42 14.52 -0.57 -1.22
C THR A 42 13.58 0.23 -0.33
N ALA A 43 12.57 0.87 -0.89
CA ALA A 43 11.62 1.64 -0.10
C ALA A 43 10.68 0.68 0.65
N PRO A 44 10.56 0.83 1.99
CA PRO A 44 9.76 -0.07 2.81
C PRO A 44 8.31 0.38 2.92
N TYR A 45 7.78 1.00 1.87
CA TYR A 45 6.42 1.52 1.87
C TYR A 45 5.80 1.39 0.49
N LEU A 46 4.48 1.39 0.48
CA LEU A 46 3.71 1.57 -0.75
C LEU A 46 3.05 2.93 -0.70
N VAL A 47 2.79 3.49 -1.87
CA VAL A 47 2.15 4.80 -1.98
C VAL A 47 0.71 4.59 -2.39
N LEU A 48 -0.22 5.08 -1.58
CA LEU A 48 -1.65 5.00 -1.87
C LEU A 48 -2.17 6.36 -2.29
N ASP A 49 -3.03 6.35 -3.30
CA ASP A 49 -3.75 7.55 -3.71
C ASP A 49 -4.95 7.73 -2.76
N MET A 50 -4.81 8.67 -1.84
CA MET A 50 -5.85 8.98 -0.87
C MET A 50 -6.56 10.25 -1.34
N ASP A 51 -7.58 10.05 -2.18
CA ASP A 51 -8.41 11.13 -2.72
C ASP A 51 -7.58 12.20 -3.46
N GLY A 52 -6.66 11.74 -4.29
CA GLY A 52 -5.82 12.61 -5.12
C GLY A 52 -4.48 12.94 -4.50
N ILE A 53 -4.26 12.58 -3.25
CA ILE A 53 -2.98 12.82 -2.56
C ILE A 53 -2.24 11.49 -2.42
N LEU A 54 -0.99 11.45 -2.86
CA LEU A 54 -0.15 10.27 -2.75
C LEU A 54 0.48 10.22 -1.37
N VAL A 55 0.16 9.20 -0.61
CA VAL A 55 0.60 9.05 0.79
C VAL A 55 1.38 7.75 0.96
N PRO A 56 2.58 7.80 1.55
CA PRO A 56 3.34 6.58 1.83
C PRO A 56 2.75 5.85 3.03
N PHE A 57 2.54 4.55 2.87
CA PHE A 57 2.13 3.67 3.94
C PHE A 57 3.22 2.63 4.13
N PHE A 58 3.91 2.67 5.27
CA PHE A 58 4.99 1.75 5.58
C PHE A 58 4.41 0.42 6.01
N TRP A 59 4.94 -0.68 5.47
CA TRP A 59 4.50 -2.00 5.88
C TRP A 59 5.31 -2.50 7.07
N GLU A 60 4.65 -3.30 7.91
CA GLU A 60 5.32 -4.08 8.96
C GLU A 60 5.78 -5.41 8.38
N GLU A 61 4.92 -6.03 7.60
CA GLU A 61 5.19 -7.30 6.94
C GLU A 61 4.23 -7.49 5.77
N TYR A 62 4.60 -8.37 4.87
CA TYR A 62 3.71 -8.81 3.80
C TYR A 62 4.05 -10.25 3.42
N ARG A 63 3.08 -10.93 2.78
CA ARG A 63 3.28 -12.26 2.22
C ARG A 63 2.41 -12.42 0.99
N PHE A 64 2.96 -13.10 0.00
CA PHE A 64 2.22 -13.34 -1.23
C PHE A 64 1.18 -14.43 -1.03
N LYS A 65 -0.04 -14.16 -1.46
CA LYS A 65 -1.12 -15.14 -1.46
C LYS A 65 -1.08 -15.99 -2.73
N ASN A 66 -0.74 -15.35 -3.85
CA ASN A 66 -0.57 -15.97 -5.16
C ASN A 66 0.20 -15.00 -6.05
N ASP A 67 0.20 -15.24 -7.38
CA ASP A 67 1.02 -14.48 -8.33
C ASP A 67 0.60 -13.02 -8.49
N ASP A 68 -0.61 -12.66 -8.11
CA ASP A 68 -1.14 -11.31 -8.31
C ASP A 68 -1.75 -10.69 -7.07
N THR A 69 -1.63 -11.34 -5.91
CA THR A 69 -2.21 -10.85 -4.67
C THR A 69 -1.21 -10.97 -3.53
N VAL A 70 -1.05 -9.89 -2.77
CA VAL A 70 -0.21 -9.85 -1.58
C VAL A 70 -1.03 -9.40 -0.38
N ILE A 71 -0.77 -10.02 0.77
CA ILE A 71 -1.41 -9.67 2.03
C ILE A 71 -0.43 -8.81 2.80
N ILE A 72 -0.87 -7.61 3.20
CA ILE A 72 0.01 -6.60 3.80
C ILE A 72 -0.55 -6.14 5.12
N LYS A 73 0.33 -6.02 6.12
CA LYS A 73 0.04 -5.32 7.36
C LYS A 73 0.81 -4.01 7.34
N PHE A 74 0.08 -2.90 7.26
CA PHE A 74 0.69 -1.57 7.33
C PHE A 74 0.82 -1.10 8.77
N GLU A 75 1.84 -0.28 9.03
CA GLU A 75 1.98 0.40 10.32
C GLU A 75 0.75 1.27 10.56
N ASP A 76 0.28 1.29 11.79
CA ASP A 76 -0.85 2.10 12.25
C ASP A 76 -2.20 1.73 11.65
N ILE A 77 -2.27 0.69 10.87
CA ILE A 77 -3.53 0.12 10.38
C ILE A 77 -3.76 -1.15 11.18
N ASP A 78 -4.38 -0.99 12.36
CA ASP A 78 -4.35 -2.02 13.39
C ASP A 78 -5.69 -2.72 13.65
N ASN A 79 -6.72 -2.37 12.90
CA ASN A 79 -8.03 -2.97 13.06
C ASN A 79 -8.78 -3.00 11.72
N GLU A 80 -9.90 -3.69 11.73
CA GLU A 80 -10.71 -3.86 10.52
C GLU A 80 -11.24 -2.53 9.98
N ALA A 81 -11.67 -1.64 10.85
CA ALA A 81 -12.24 -0.36 10.43
C ALA A 81 -11.21 0.50 9.68
N HIS A 82 -9.97 0.54 10.18
CA HIS A 82 -8.90 1.28 9.50
C HIS A 82 -8.54 0.64 8.17
N ALA A 83 -8.43 -0.69 8.15
CA ALA A 83 -8.09 -1.41 6.91
C ALA A 83 -9.17 -1.21 5.84
N ARG A 84 -10.43 -1.20 6.24
CA ARG A 84 -11.55 -1.02 5.31
C ARG A 84 -11.48 0.31 4.60
N GLN A 85 -10.96 1.35 5.25
CA GLN A 85 -10.82 2.67 4.65
C GLN A 85 -9.82 2.69 3.49
N LEU A 86 -8.93 1.73 3.41
CA LEU A 86 -7.93 1.66 2.34
C LEU A 86 -8.47 0.94 1.10
N VAL A 87 -9.57 0.20 1.23
CA VAL A 87 -10.11 -0.61 0.12
C VAL A 87 -10.50 0.27 -1.06
N GLY A 88 -10.12 -0.15 -2.26
CA GLY A 88 -10.42 0.55 -3.49
C GLY A 88 -9.39 1.59 -3.92
N HIS A 89 -8.46 1.95 -3.05
CA HIS A 89 -7.46 2.95 -3.38
C HIS A 89 -6.36 2.37 -4.26
N ALA A 90 -5.94 3.17 -5.24
CA ALA A 90 -4.85 2.80 -6.14
C ALA A 90 -3.52 2.81 -5.38
N VAL A 91 -2.63 1.88 -5.75
CA VAL A 91 -1.33 1.71 -5.12
C VAL A 91 -0.23 1.95 -6.15
N TYR A 92 0.79 2.68 -5.72
CA TYR A 92 1.95 3.06 -6.52
C TYR A 92 3.24 2.67 -5.80
N TYR A 93 4.31 2.55 -6.61
CA TYR A 93 5.64 2.32 -6.05
C TYR A 93 6.75 3.00 -6.88
#